data_ab97f341a6b9a88d7b3c3517929b1d45
#
_entry.id   ab97f341a6b9a88d7b3c3517929b1d45
#
_cell.length_a   1.000
_cell.length_b   1.000
_cell.length_c   1.000
_cell.angle_alpha   90.00
_cell.angle_beta   90.00
_cell.angle_gamma   90.00
#
_symmetry.space_group_name_H-M   'P 1'
#
loop_
_entity.id
_entity.type
_entity.pdbx_description
1 polymer ?
#
loop_
_entity_poly.entity_id
_entity_poly.type
_entity_poly.pdbx_seq_one_letter_code
_entity_poly.pdbx_strand_id
1 'polypeptide(L)' 'MGNPIYVIAYDVGTTGVKTCLFSITDKIELLGAASEGYNLYVYPDGGAEQDPDEWWEAMRTSTHTVMKKAKIKKSDIS' A
#
# COMPACT_ATOMS: atom_id res chain seq x y z
N MET A 1 27.16 -9.51 -7.32
CA MET A 1 25.72 -9.41 -7.06
C MET A 1 25.43 -8.15 -6.26
N GLY A 2 24.50 -7.36 -6.71
CA GLY A 2 24.11 -6.16 -6.00
C GLY A 2 23.15 -6.45 -4.85
N ASN A 3 22.93 -5.44 -4.04
CA ASN A 3 21.92 -5.49 -2.98
C ASN A 3 20.52 -5.55 -3.59
N PRO A 4 19.55 -6.16 -2.89
CA PRO A 4 18.17 -6.16 -3.35
C PRO A 4 17.64 -4.73 -3.48
N ILE A 5 16.75 -4.53 -4.44
CA ILE A 5 15.96 -3.31 -4.54
C ILE A 5 14.59 -3.62 -3.94
N TYR A 6 14.13 -2.78 -3.04
CA TYR A 6 12.82 -2.93 -2.42
C TYR A 6 11.84 -1.93 -3.02
N VAL A 7 10.71 -2.42 -3.47
CA VAL A 7 9.71 -1.62 -4.16
C VAL A 7 8.36 -1.81 -3.49
N ILE A 8 7.65 -0.71 -3.28
CA ILE A 8 6.28 -0.73 -2.79
C ILE A 8 5.34 -0.41 -3.94
N ALA A 9 4.34 -1.25 -4.12
CA ALA A 9 3.30 -1.05 -5.13
C ALA A 9 1.94 -0.93 -4.44
N TYR A 10 1.13 -0.03 -4.94
CA TYR A 10 -0.22 0.22 -4.42
C TYR A 10 -1.25 -0.13 -5.48
N ASP A 11 -2.24 -0.92 -5.08
CA ASP A 11 -3.42 -1.18 -5.88
C ASP A 11 -4.58 -0.45 -5.22
N VAL A 12 -4.98 0.69 -5.80
CA VAL A 12 -5.98 1.57 -5.23
C VAL A 12 -7.35 1.24 -5.82
N GLY A 13 -8.24 0.72 -4.99
CA GLY A 13 -9.60 0.41 -5.39
C GLY A 13 -10.59 1.44 -4.87
N THR A 14 -11.89 1.19 -5.12
CA THR A 14 -12.97 2.10 -4.74
C THR A 14 -13.11 2.23 -3.22
N THR A 15 -12.89 1.16 -2.49
CA THR A 15 -13.12 1.13 -1.03
C THR A 15 -11.91 0.70 -0.23
N GLY A 16 -10.74 0.61 -0.86
CA GLY A 16 -9.54 0.23 -0.14
C GLY A 16 -8.31 0.24 -1.00
N VAL A 17 -7.17 0.11 -0.35
CA VAL A 17 -5.87 0.02 -1.00
C VAL A 17 -5.18 -1.25 -0.54
N LYS A 18 -4.55 -1.95 -1.49
CA LYS A 18 -3.67 -3.07 -1.20
C LYS A 18 -2.24 -2.62 -1.43
N THR A 19 -1.40 -2.78 -0.42
CA THR A 19 0.01 -2.40 -0.49
C THR A 19 0.85 -3.67 -0.51
N CYS A 20 1.73 -3.76 -1.49
CA CYS A 20 2.61 -4.91 -1.67
C CYS A 20 4.06 -4.45 -1.60
N LEU A 21 4.88 -5.22 -0.93
CA LEU A 21 6.33 -4.98 -0.85
C LEU A 21 7.05 -6.10 -1.58
N PHE A 22 7.88 -5.71 -2.54
CA PHE A 22 8.66 -6.64 -3.36
C PHE A 22 10.14 -6.45 -3.13
N SER A 23 10.87 -7.55 -3.21
CA SER A 23 12.33 -7.55 -3.33
C SER A 23 12.68 -7.92 -4.77
N ILE A 24 13.56 -7.14 -5.36
CA ILE A 24 14.03 -7.38 -6.75
C ILE A 24 15.52 -7.65 -6.72
N THR A 25 15.88 -8.84 -7.19
CA THR A 25 17.26 -9.24 -7.42
C THR A 25 17.34 -9.75 -8.86
N ASP A 26 17.82 -10.97 -9.09
CA ASP A 26 17.66 -11.66 -10.38
C ASP A 26 16.22 -12.14 -10.59
N LYS A 27 15.40 -12.08 -9.56
CA LYS A 27 13.98 -12.42 -9.61
C LYS A 27 13.18 -11.45 -8.72
N ILE A 28 11.88 -11.44 -8.89
CA ILE A 28 10.95 -10.61 -8.11
C ILE A 28 10.26 -11.49 -7.07
N GLU A 29 10.35 -11.11 -5.81
CA GLU A 29 9.70 -11.82 -4.72
C GLU A 29 8.75 -10.90 -3.97
N LEU A 30 7.55 -11.39 -3.69
CA LEU A 30 6.60 -10.68 -2.82
C LEU A 30 6.98 -10.96 -1.37
N LEU A 31 7.37 -9.93 -0.65
CA LEU A 31 7.76 -10.05 0.76
C LEU A 31 6.58 -9.88 1.71
N GLY A 32 5.59 -9.14 1.31
CA GLY A 32 4.41 -8.95 2.15
C GLY A 32 3.36 -8.11 1.46
N ALA A 33 2.13 -8.21 1.98
CA ALA A 33 1.01 -7.42 1.50
C ALA A 33 0.11 -7.07 2.68
N ALA A 34 -0.51 -5.90 2.60
CA ALA A 34 -1.49 -5.46 3.58
C ALA A 34 -2.56 -4.65 2.87
N SER A 35 -3.79 -4.74 3.38
CA SER A 35 -4.91 -4.00 2.81
C SER A 35 -5.56 -3.15 3.89
N GLU A 36 -5.98 -1.95 3.52
CA GLU A 36 -6.72 -1.05 4.39
C GLU A 36 -7.89 -0.47 3.62
N GLY A 37 -9.03 -0.38 4.30
CA GLY A 37 -10.24 0.19 3.72
C GLY A 37 -10.35 1.67 3.97
N TYR A 38 -11.14 2.32 3.14
CA TYR A 38 -11.60 3.68 3.34
C TYR A 38 -13.04 3.81 2.87
N ASN A 39 -13.71 4.87 3.31
CA ASN A 39 -15.14 5.02 3.08
C ASN A 39 -15.45 5.61 1.71
N LEU A 40 -16.55 5.15 1.13
CA LEU A 40 -17.17 5.78 -0.01
C LEU A 40 -18.47 6.42 0.49
N TYR A 41 -18.58 7.73 0.38
CA TYR A 41 -19.77 8.45 0.82
C TYR A 41 -20.74 8.59 -0.35
N VAL A 42 -21.93 8.01 -0.21
CA VAL A 42 -22.95 8.01 -1.25
C VAL A 42 -24.09 8.91 -0.81
N TYR A 43 -24.49 9.81 -1.68
CA TYR A 43 -25.55 10.78 -1.39
C TYR A 43 -26.89 10.34 -1.98
N PRO A 44 -28.02 10.82 -1.43
CA PRO A 44 -29.35 10.41 -1.92
C PRO A 44 -29.64 10.74 -3.37
N ASP A 45 -28.95 11.71 -3.94
CA ASP A 45 -29.09 12.10 -5.36
C ASP A 45 -28.32 11.21 -6.33
N GLY A 46 -27.64 10.19 -5.81
CA GLY A 46 -26.81 9.30 -6.60
C GLY A 46 -25.35 9.70 -6.69
N GLY A 47 -24.97 10.83 -6.10
CA GLY A 47 -23.59 11.26 -6.06
C GLY A 47 -22.76 10.41 -5.10
N ALA A 48 -21.46 10.33 -5.34
CA ALA A 48 -20.55 9.64 -4.47
C ALA A 48 -19.28 10.45 -4.27
N GLU A 49 -18.69 10.35 -3.09
CA GLU A 49 -17.52 11.14 -2.72
C GLU A 49 -16.60 10.33 -1.82
N GLN A 50 -15.30 10.58 -1.94
CA GLN A 50 -14.29 9.99 -1.07
C GLN A 50 -13.45 11.09 -0.46
N ASP A 51 -12.96 10.84 0.76
CA ASP A 51 -12.10 11.76 1.47
C ASP A 51 -10.64 11.43 1.17
N PRO A 52 -9.88 12.32 0.53
CA PRO A 52 -8.46 12.05 0.24
C PRO A 52 -7.61 11.79 1.47
N ASP A 53 -7.97 12.35 2.62
CA ASP A 53 -7.23 12.10 3.87
C ASP A 53 -7.38 10.64 4.31
N GLU A 54 -8.53 10.03 4.06
CA GLU A 54 -8.72 8.60 4.35
C GLU A 54 -7.86 7.73 3.44
N TRP A 55 -7.68 8.12 2.18
CA TRP A 55 -6.79 7.41 1.25
C TRP A 55 -5.35 7.44 1.77
N TRP A 56 -4.87 8.62 2.14
CA TRP A 56 -3.52 8.80 2.64
C TRP A 56 -3.29 7.99 3.90
N GLU A 57 -4.27 8.00 4.81
CA GLU A 57 -4.18 7.24 6.05
C GLU A 57 -4.14 5.73 5.78
N ALA A 58 -4.97 5.25 4.87
CA ALA A 58 -4.99 3.84 4.49
C ALA A 58 -3.67 3.41 3.84
N MET A 59 -3.11 4.23 2.96
CA MET A 59 -1.83 3.96 2.33
C MET A 59 -0.71 3.94 3.37
N ARG A 60 -0.71 4.91 4.28
CA ARG A 60 0.29 4.99 5.35
C ARG A 60 0.23 3.78 6.26
N THR A 61 -0.95 3.42 6.71
CA THR A 61 -1.16 2.29 7.63
C THR A 61 -0.74 0.98 6.99
N SER A 62 -1.18 0.72 5.76
CA SER A 62 -0.83 -0.53 5.07
C SER A 62 0.66 -0.60 4.76
N THR A 63 1.29 0.53 4.44
CA THR A 63 2.73 0.59 4.21
C THR A 63 3.49 0.23 5.48
N HIS A 64 3.13 0.83 6.61
CA HIS A 64 3.75 0.51 7.90
C HIS A 64 3.59 -0.97 8.27
N THR A 65 2.39 -1.51 8.04
CA THR A 65 2.11 -2.90 8.34
C THR A 65 3.02 -3.84 7.54
N VAL A 66 3.14 -3.59 6.24
CA VAL A 66 3.96 -4.41 5.34
C VAL A 66 5.44 -4.31 5.69
N MET A 67 5.93 -3.11 5.94
CA MET A 67 7.34 -2.89 6.26
C MET A 67 7.71 -3.53 7.59
N LYS A 68 6.82 -3.43 8.57
CA LYS A 68 7.05 -4.04 9.88
C LYS A 68 7.11 -5.56 9.79
N LYS A 69 6.21 -6.17 9.03
CA LYS A 69 6.20 -7.63 8.83
C LYS A 69 7.47 -8.10 8.13
N ALA A 70 7.94 -7.37 7.15
CA ALA A 70 9.13 -7.72 6.38
C ALA A 70 10.42 -7.29 7.04
N LYS A 71 10.33 -6.52 8.14
CA LYS A 71 11.49 -5.96 8.86
C LYS A 71 12.34 -5.07 7.95
N ILE A 72 11.67 -4.33 7.07
CA ILE A 72 12.32 -3.40 6.15
C ILE A 72 12.16 -1.98 6.69
N LYS A 73 13.23 -1.20 6.61
CA LYS A 73 13.22 0.20 7.03
C LYS A 73 12.86 1.10 5.87
N LYS A 74 12.30 2.26 6.20
CA LYS A 74 11.95 3.28 5.22
C LYS A 74 13.12 3.63 4.30
N SER A 75 14.32 3.69 4.85
CA SER A 75 15.54 4.00 4.09
C SER A 75 15.93 2.91 3.10
N ASP A 76 15.37 1.71 3.21
CA ASP A 76 15.67 0.61 2.29
C ASP A 76 14.85 0.67 1.01
N ILE A 77 13.79 1.49 0.98
CA ILE A 77 12.91 1.59 -0.17
C ILE A 77 13.56 2.42 -1.28
N SER A 78 13.46 1.92 -2.48
CA SER A 78 14.00 2.58 -3.68
C SER A 78 13.01 3.55 -4.31
#